data_a1a5b6f1d9af455806a17351a7898981
#
_entry.id   a1a5b6f1d9af455806a17351a7898981
#
_cell.length_a   1.000
_cell.length_b   1.000
_cell.length_c   1.000
_cell.angle_alpha   90.00
_cell.angle_beta   90.00
_cell.angle_gamma   90.00
#
_symmetry.space_group_name_H-M   'P 1'
#
loop_
_entity.id
_entity.type
_entity.pdbx_description
1 polymer ?
#
loop_
_entity_poly.entity_id
_entity_poly.type
_entity_poly.pdbx_seq_one_letter_code
_entity_poly.pdbx_strand_id
1 'polypeptide(L)'
;MGDLIQRRSFFNPVKGKTNGYNNKFFGLSLKWPDRLQNNWLKLYFFLTLASFSTTMVADPKISGVVVIVLILIPTIMALVWDSRAFCRYVCPVSVFLGPFAKNSPIALRNRSQQVCNDCKASFCEKGNMKGWACPYGLNVGEIKNNNDCGLCFECLRSCPYNNVTLYRRPFASETDVRNYAEAWGIIVVFTLAIVYSLLYQGHWLVIRDYVNILDKKNWDLFGIYILVLWTVSLVIMPSIIYFLSVLGIKSSGIGSDSKNSFMKSVGSLFPLGLMLWIAFVIP
;
A
#
# COMPACT_ATOMS: atom_id res chain seq x y z
N MET A 1 0.82 -17.51 -3.41
CA MET A 1 -0.11 -18.63 -3.62
C MET A 1 -1.18 -18.31 -4.66
N GLY A 2 -1.94 -17.24 -4.59
CA GLY A 2 -2.97 -16.90 -5.59
C GLY A 2 -2.48 -16.91 -7.03
N ASP A 3 -1.31 -16.35 -7.31
CA ASP A 3 -0.73 -16.35 -8.67
C ASP A 3 -0.37 -17.76 -9.17
N LEU A 4 0.04 -18.67 -8.28
CA LEU A 4 0.35 -20.06 -8.64
C LEU A 4 -0.92 -20.81 -9.06
N ILE A 5 -2.01 -20.61 -8.32
CA ILE A 5 -3.31 -21.24 -8.62
C ILE A 5 -3.90 -20.65 -9.91
N GLN A 6 -3.67 -19.36 -10.16
CA GLN A 6 -4.14 -18.67 -11.36
C GLN A 6 -3.35 -18.98 -12.63
N ARG A 7 -2.08 -19.39 -12.52
CA ARG A 7 -1.21 -19.67 -13.65
C ARG A 7 -1.27 -21.14 -14.05
N ARG A 8 -1.65 -21.42 -15.29
CA ARG A 8 -1.59 -22.78 -15.87
C ARG A 8 -0.17 -23.37 -16.00
N SER A 9 0.86 -22.60 -15.71
CA SER A 9 2.23 -22.88 -16.08
C SER A 9 2.90 -24.04 -15.34
N PHE A 10 2.34 -24.53 -14.23
CA PHE A 10 2.97 -25.63 -13.49
C PHE A 10 2.78 -27.00 -14.15
N PHE A 11 1.62 -27.26 -14.77
CA PHE A 11 1.29 -28.55 -15.36
C PHE A 11 0.92 -28.50 -16.84
N ASN A 12 0.57 -27.31 -17.36
CA ASN A 12 0.28 -27.12 -18.78
C ASN A 12 0.96 -25.82 -19.25
N PRO A 13 2.06 -25.92 -20.03
CA PRO A 13 2.63 -24.77 -20.69
C PRO A 13 1.55 -24.15 -21.59
N VAL A 14 1.35 -22.86 -21.45
CA VAL A 14 0.34 -22.11 -22.20
C VAL A 14 0.62 -22.28 -23.70
N LYS A 15 -0.19 -23.04 -24.38
CA LYS A 15 -0.24 -23.09 -25.83
C LYS A 15 -1.02 -21.88 -26.33
N GLY A 16 -0.40 -20.71 -26.37
CA GLY A 16 -1.06 -19.49 -26.82
C GLY A 16 -0.09 -18.34 -26.97
N LYS A 17 -0.50 -17.32 -27.70
CA LYS A 17 0.33 -16.15 -28.02
C LYS A 17 0.57 -15.20 -26.84
N THR A 18 -0.10 -15.40 -25.70
CA THR A 18 -0.03 -14.51 -24.52
C THR A 18 -0.05 -15.30 -23.23
N ASN A 19 0.82 -14.95 -22.29
CA ASN A 19 0.84 -15.45 -20.91
C ASN A 19 -0.02 -14.56 -19.98
N GLY A 20 -1.11 -14.01 -20.49
CA GLY A 20 -1.98 -13.12 -19.74
C GLY A 20 -2.81 -13.80 -18.66
N TYR A 21 -3.47 -13.00 -17.82
CA TYR A 21 -4.38 -13.47 -16.76
C TYR A 21 -5.59 -14.27 -17.29
N ASN A 22 -5.93 -14.11 -18.55
CA ASN A 22 -7.03 -14.87 -19.20
C ASN A 22 -6.78 -16.39 -19.27
N ASN A 23 -5.59 -16.85 -18.90
CA ASN A 23 -5.21 -18.27 -18.87
C ASN A 23 -5.27 -18.85 -17.44
N LYS A 24 -6.20 -18.42 -16.62
CA LYS A 24 -6.40 -18.95 -15.28
C LYS A 24 -6.87 -20.40 -15.29
N PHE A 25 -6.27 -21.22 -14.42
CA PHE A 25 -6.67 -22.62 -14.26
C PHE A 25 -7.95 -22.74 -13.42
N PHE A 26 -7.96 -22.02 -12.28
CA PHE A 26 -9.11 -21.85 -11.42
C PHE A 26 -9.34 -20.35 -11.22
N GLY A 27 -10.55 -19.91 -11.34
CA GLY A 27 -10.93 -18.56 -11.02
C GLY A 27 -11.90 -17.93 -12.01
N LEU A 28 -12.73 -17.04 -11.47
CA LEU A 28 -13.81 -16.40 -12.22
C LEU A 28 -13.32 -15.23 -13.10
N SER A 29 -12.10 -14.75 -12.88
CA SER A 29 -11.49 -13.64 -13.64
C SER A 29 -12.36 -12.37 -13.71
N LEU A 30 -13.12 -12.09 -12.65
CA LEU A 30 -13.96 -10.90 -12.59
C LEU A 30 -13.09 -9.64 -12.44
N LYS A 31 -13.49 -8.57 -13.07
CA LYS A 31 -12.87 -7.26 -12.85
C LYS A 31 -13.32 -6.72 -11.49
N TRP A 32 -12.37 -6.09 -10.76
CA TRP A 32 -12.72 -5.39 -9.52
C TRP A 32 -13.67 -4.23 -9.82
N PRO A 33 -14.75 -4.05 -9.02
CA PRO A 33 -15.73 -2.97 -9.25
C PRO A 33 -15.07 -1.58 -9.25
N ASP A 34 -15.40 -0.75 -10.24
CA ASP A 34 -14.80 0.58 -10.39
C ASP A 34 -15.06 1.49 -9.19
N ARG A 35 -16.24 1.37 -8.55
CA ARG A 35 -16.60 2.12 -7.34
C ARG A 35 -15.68 1.82 -6.15
N LEU A 36 -15.07 0.62 -6.08
CA LEU A 36 -14.18 0.19 -5.02
C LEU A 36 -12.69 0.31 -5.41
N GLN A 37 -12.39 0.90 -6.57
CA GLN A 37 -11.02 1.18 -7.02
C GLN A 37 -10.44 2.42 -6.32
N ASN A 38 -10.58 2.48 -5.01
CA ASN A 38 -10.06 3.56 -4.19
C ASN A 38 -9.21 3.00 -3.03
N ASN A 39 -8.43 3.88 -2.42
CA ASN A 39 -7.54 3.50 -1.32
C ASN A 39 -8.21 3.57 0.07
N TRP A 40 -9.47 4.03 0.15
CA TRP A 40 -10.16 4.18 1.44
C TRP A 40 -10.43 2.85 2.12
N LEU A 41 -10.82 1.84 1.33
CA LEU A 41 -11.12 0.50 1.86
C LEU A 41 -9.92 -0.10 2.59
N LYS A 42 -8.73 -0.06 1.98
CA LYS A 42 -7.51 -0.57 2.61
C LYS A 42 -7.10 0.25 3.84
N LEU A 43 -7.37 1.55 3.84
CA LEU A 43 -7.09 2.43 4.99
C LEU A 43 -7.93 2.06 6.19
N TYR A 44 -9.26 1.91 6.01
CA TYR A 44 -10.14 1.50 7.10
C TYR A 44 -9.82 0.09 7.61
N PHE A 45 -9.50 -0.82 6.71
CA PHE A 45 -9.07 -2.17 7.09
C PHE A 45 -7.77 -2.16 7.91
N PHE A 46 -6.83 -1.29 7.52
CA PHE A 46 -5.58 -1.08 8.25
C PHE A 46 -5.81 -0.50 9.65
N LEU A 47 -6.65 0.54 9.77
CA LEU A 47 -6.99 1.12 11.06
C LEU A 47 -7.72 0.13 11.98
N THR A 48 -8.65 -0.66 11.42
CA THR A 48 -9.33 -1.70 12.17
C THR A 48 -8.32 -2.72 12.71
N LEU A 49 -7.42 -3.22 11.87
CA LEU A 49 -6.39 -4.15 12.30
C LEU A 49 -5.46 -3.53 13.36
N ALA A 50 -5.07 -2.28 13.17
CA ALA A 50 -4.26 -1.53 14.11
C ALA A 50 -4.94 -1.35 15.48
N SER A 51 -6.27 -1.16 15.49
CA SER A 51 -7.05 -1.02 16.73
C SER A 51 -6.99 -2.28 17.62
N PHE A 52 -6.87 -3.46 17.00
CA PHE A 52 -6.76 -4.73 17.72
C PHE A 52 -5.31 -5.13 18.06
N SER A 53 -4.33 -4.28 17.75
CA SER A 53 -2.91 -4.62 17.95
C SER A 53 -2.56 -4.95 19.39
N THR A 54 -3.14 -4.25 20.36
CA THR A 54 -2.95 -4.50 21.80
C THR A 54 -3.37 -5.91 22.21
N THR A 55 -4.50 -6.36 21.69
CA THR A 55 -5.06 -7.70 21.93
C THR A 55 -4.27 -8.78 21.19
N MET A 56 -3.86 -8.50 19.94
CA MET A 56 -3.07 -9.44 19.13
C MET A 56 -1.69 -9.72 19.72
N VAL A 57 -1.04 -8.71 20.28
CA VAL A 57 0.28 -8.87 20.92
C VAL A 57 0.18 -9.65 22.23
N ALA A 58 -0.93 -9.53 22.95
CA ALA A 58 -1.14 -10.18 24.23
C ALA A 58 -1.47 -11.67 24.12
N ASP A 59 -2.23 -12.08 23.08
CA ASP A 59 -2.66 -13.47 22.92
C ASP A 59 -2.21 -14.08 21.58
N PRO A 60 -1.29 -15.06 21.61
CA PRO A 60 -0.81 -15.73 20.40
C PRO A 60 -1.89 -16.49 19.63
N LYS A 61 -2.98 -16.92 20.28
CA LYS A 61 -4.10 -17.62 19.62
C LYS A 61 -4.84 -16.67 18.68
N ILE A 62 -5.10 -15.43 19.12
CA ILE A 62 -5.74 -14.43 18.29
C ILE A 62 -4.84 -14.02 17.13
N SER A 63 -3.56 -13.84 17.38
CA SER A 63 -2.58 -13.59 16.32
C SER A 63 -2.59 -14.71 15.28
N GLY A 64 -2.66 -15.98 15.71
CA GLY A 64 -2.77 -17.13 14.83
C GLY A 64 -4.03 -17.09 13.95
N VAL A 65 -5.19 -16.80 14.53
CA VAL A 65 -6.46 -16.66 13.80
C VAL A 65 -6.38 -15.52 12.76
N VAL A 66 -5.87 -14.36 13.17
CA VAL A 66 -5.70 -13.22 12.26
C VAL A 66 -4.78 -13.55 11.08
N VAL A 67 -3.67 -14.26 11.32
CA VAL A 67 -2.77 -14.70 10.24
C VAL A 67 -3.49 -15.66 9.28
N ILE A 68 -4.27 -16.62 9.80
CA ILE A 68 -5.05 -17.52 8.96
C ILE A 68 -6.06 -16.73 8.10
N VAL A 69 -6.78 -15.79 8.69
CA VAL A 69 -7.71 -14.90 7.97
C VAL A 69 -7.01 -14.10 6.90
N LEU A 70 -5.83 -13.52 7.21
CA LEU A 70 -5.00 -12.76 6.27
C LEU A 70 -4.42 -13.62 5.13
N ILE A 71 -4.39 -14.93 5.26
CA ILE A 71 -4.02 -15.87 4.19
C ILE A 71 -5.25 -16.29 3.38
N LEU A 72 -6.36 -16.59 4.04
CA LEU A 72 -7.57 -17.07 3.39
C LEU A 72 -8.24 -16.00 2.51
N ILE A 73 -8.40 -14.78 3.02
CA ILE A 73 -9.06 -13.69 2.26
C ILE A 73 -8.33 -13.40 0.95
N PRO A 74 -7.01 -13.16 0.89
CA PRO A 74 -6.29 -12.98 -0.37
C PRO A 74 -6.42 -14.16 -1.32
N THR A 75 -6.42 -15.37 -0.79
CA THR A 75 -6.54 -16.59 -1.60
C THR A 75 -7.91 -16.67 -2.27
N ILE A 76 -8.98 -16.44 -1.52
CA ILE A 76 -10.35 -16.41 -2.06
C ILE A 76 -10.51 -15.28 -3.06
N MET A 77 -10.04 -14.08 -2.71
CA MET A 77 -10.10 -12.93 -3.61
C MET A 77 -9.30 -13.14 -4.89
N ALA A 78 -8.16 -13.81 -4.82
CA ALA A 78 -7.36 -14.14 -5.99
C ALA A 78 -8.05 -15.14 -6.92
N LEU A 79 -8.93 -16.00 -6.42
CA LEU A 79 -9.74 -16.92 -7.24
C LEU A 79 -10.89 -16.19 -7.95
N VAL A 80 -11.44 -15.14 -7.33
CA VAL A 80 -12.61 -14.41 -7.87
C VAL A 80 -12.20 -13.27 -8.78
N TRP A 81 -11.24 -12.42 -8.36
CA TRP A 81 -10.87 -11.18 -9.06
C TRP A 81 -9.51 -11.24 -9.73
N ASP A 82 -9.36 -10.42 -10.77
CA ASP A 82 -8.12 -10.25 -11.53
C ASP A 82 -7.11 -9.30 -10.86
N SER A 83 -5.89 -9.33 -11.38
CA SER A 83 -4.87 -8.28 -11.21
C SER A 83 -4.53 -7.97 -9.76
N ARG A 84 -4.40 -9.02 -8.91
CA ARG A 84 -4.09 -8.88 -7.48
C ARG A 84 -4.93 -7.81 -6.79
N ALA A 85 -6.24 -7.78 -7.09
CA ALA A 85 -7.18 -6.78 -6.57
C ALA A 85 -7.10 -6.64 -5.04
N PHE A 86 -6.93 -7.75 -4.31
CA PHE A 86 -6.73 -7.72 -2.87
C PHE A 86 -5.56 -6.84 -2.47
N CYS A 87 -4.36 -7.09 -3.02
CA CYS A 87 -3.15 -6.34 -2.66
C CYS A 87 -3.25 -4.87 -3.04
N ARG A 88 -3.99 -4.55 -4.11
CA ARG A 88 -4.11 -3.19 -4.62
C ARG A 88 -5.14 -2.37 -3.86
N TYR A 89 -6.28 -2.95 -3.46
CA TYR A 89 -7.44 -2.19 -2.97
C TYR A 89 -7.90 -2.54 -1.56
N VAL A 90 -7.56 -3.72 -1.04
CA VAL A 90 -8.08 -4.22 0.25
C VAL A 90 -6.99 -4.46 1.28
N CYS A 91 -5.82 -4.96 0.87
CA CYS A 91 -4.76 -5.38 1.79
C CYS A 91 -4.33 -4.25 2.74
N PRO A 92 -4.47 -4.41 4.05
CA PRO A 92 -4.07 -3.38 5.02
C PRO A 92 -2.56 -3.11 4.97
N VAL A 93 -1.75 -4.13 4.73
CA VAL A 93 -0.29 -4.00 4.64
C VAL A 93 0.13 -3.12 3.46
N SER A 94 -0.68 -3.03 2.40
CA SER A 94 -0.39 -2.19 1.24
C SER A 94 -0.49 -0.68 1.53
N VAL A 95 -1.20 -0.28 2.59
CA VAL A 95 -1.21 1.11 3.08
C VAL A 95 0.18 1.50 3.55
N PHE A 96 0.90 0.57 4.12
CA PHE A 96 2.26 0.74 4.61
C PHE A 96 3.30 0.57 3.48
N LEU A 97 3.24 -0.56 2.75
CA LEU A 97 4.25 -0.90 1.75
C LEU A 97 4.21 0.00 0.51
N GLY A 98 3.02 0.39 0.04
CA GLY A 98 2.88 1.21 -1.15
C GLY A 98 3.63 2.53 -1.05
N PRO A 99 3.32 3.36 -0.06
CA PRO A 99 4.07 4.56 0.22
C PRO A 99 5.58 4.33 0.37
N PHE A 100 6.01 3.35 1.16
CA PHE A 100 7.43 3.11 1.34
C PHE A 100 8.16 2.65 0.08
N ALA A 101 7.49 2.03 -0.88
CA ALA A 101 8.06 1.72 -2.18
C ALA A 101 8.49 2.98 -2.97
N LYS A 102 7.90 4.14 -2.70
CA LYS A 102 8.32 5.42 -3.29
C LYS A 102 9.69 5.88 -2.80
N ASN A 103 10.10 5.49 -1.59
CA ASN A 103 11.43 5.80 -1.05
C ASN A 103 12.54 4.94 -1.67
N SER A 104 12.18 3.86 -2.39
CA SER A 104 13.15 2.94 -2.98
C SER A 104 14.11 3.66 -3.94
N PRO A 105 15.43 3.38 -3.83
CA PRO A 105 16.43 3.92 -4.75
C PRO A 105 16.40 3.31 -6.15
N ILE A 106 15.51 2.33 -6.38
CA ILE A 106 15.36 1.62 -7.64
C ILE A 106 13.95 1.78 -8.19
N ALA A 107 13.83 1.95 -9.51
CA ALA A 107 12.55 2.04 -10.21
C ALA A 107 12.63 1.39 -11.58
N LEU A 108 11.54 0.74 -12.01
CA LEU A 108 11.36 0.30 -13.39
C LEU A 108 10.64 1.39 -14.16
N ARG A 109 11.25 1.88 -15.25
CA ARG A 109 10.69 2.94 -16.09
C ARG A 109 10.99 2.66 -17.57
N ASN A 110 10.24 3.32 -18.44
CA ASN A 110 10.53 3.34 -19.87
C ASN A 110 11.74 4.25 -20.16
N ARG A 111 12.53 3.88 -21.17
CA ARG A 111 13.65 4.71 -21.67
C ARG A 111 13.14 5.88 -22.53
N SER A 112 12.17 5.60 -23.38
CA SER A 112 11.54 6.57 -24.26
C SER A 112 10.03 6.50 -24.12
N GLN A 113 9.41 7.66 -23.81
CA GLN A 113 7.95 7.77 -23.73
C GLN A 113 7.29 7.60 -25.10
N GLN A 114 7.95 8.06 -26.16
CA GLN A 114 7.42 7.98 -27.52
C GLN A 114 7.21 6.52 -27.95
N VAL A 115 8.20 5.64 -27.69
CA VAL A 115 8.07 4.21 -27.98
C VAL A 115 6.91 3.55 -27.22
N CYS A 116 6.64 4.00 -25.98
CA CYS A 116 5.49 3.51 -25.23
C CYS A 116 4.17 4.02 -25.80
N ASN A 117 4.10 5.28 -26.23
CA ASN A 117 2.90 5.86 -26.83
C ASN A 117 2.52 5.18 -28.15
N ASP A 118 3.52 4.81 -28.95
CA ASP A 118 3.33 4.12 -30.24
C ASP A 118 3.06 2.62 -30.08
N CYS A 119 3.26 2.07 -28.88
CA CYS A 119 3.09 0.65 -28.58
C CYS A 119 1.63 0.25 -28.42
N LYS A 120 0.99 -0.24 -29.49
CA LYS A 120 -0.40 -0.74 -29.46
C LYS A 120 -0.56 -2.08 -28.71
N ALA A 121 0.51 -2.85 -28.59
CA ALA A 121 0.44 -4.22 -28.06
C ALA A 121 0.34 -4.29 -26.53
N SER A 122 0.86 -3.29 -25.79
CA SER A 122 0.88 -3.21 -24.31
C SER A 122 1.35 -4.52 -23.64
N PHE A 123 2.37 -5.19 -24.18
CA PHE A 123 2.84 -6.47 -23.65
C PHE A 123 3.39 -6.38 -22.23
N CYS A 124 3.85 -5.21 -21.79
CA CYS A 124 4.26 -4.99 -20.41
C CYS A 124 3.09 -5.18 -19.41
N GLU A 125 1.85 -4.89 -19.83
CA GLU A 125 0.64 -5.07 -19.07
C GLU A 125 0.02 -6.46 -19.29
N LYS A 126 -0.11 -6.88 -20.56
CA LYS A 126 -0.85 -8.09 -20.98
C LYS A 126 0.00 -9.37 -20.98
N GLY A 127 1.33 -9.23 -20.96
CA GLY A 127 2.25 -10.35 -21.12
C GLY A 127 2.39 -10.84 -22.57
N ASN A 128 3.38 -11.71 -22.78
CA ASN A 128 3.64 -12.40 -24.06
C ASN A 128 4.30 -13.75 -23.81
N MET A 129 4.82 -14.40 -24.86
CA MET A 129 5.51 -15.70 -24.74
C MET A 129 6.79 -15.65 -23.89
N LYS A 130 7.42 -14.47 -23.72
CA LYS A 130 8.67 -14.30 -22.97
C LYS A 130 8.47 -13.91 -21.50
N GLY A 131 7.34 -13.27 -21.17
CA GLY A 131 7.07 -12.79 -19.83
C GLY A 131 5.57 -12.73 -19.51
N TRP A 132 5.25 -12.81 -18.22
CA TRP A 132 3.88 -12.77 -17.71
C TRP A 132 3.28 -11.37 -17.78
N ALA A 133 1.96 -11.30 -17.79
CA ALA A 133 1.23 -10.05 -17.59
C ALA A 133 1.61 -9.39 -16.26
N CYS A 134 1.57 -8.06 -16.22
CA CYS A 134 1.79 -7.33 -14.98
C CYS A 134 0.77 -7.76 -13.93
N PRO A 135 1.19 -8.25 -12.76
CA PRO A 135 0.26 -8.72 -11.72
C PRO A 135 -0.62 -7.62 -11.16
N TYR A 136 -0.24 -6.36 -11.34
CA TYR A 136 -1.00 -5.19 -10.88
C TYR A 136 -1.71 -4.45 -12.03
N GLY A 137 -1.66 -4.96 -13.26
CA GLY A 137 -2.27 -4.31 -14.43
C GLY A 137 -1.69 -2.93 -14.71
N LEU A 138 -0.36 -2.76 -14.54
CA LEU A 138 0.31 -1.48 -14.78
C LEU A 138 0.94 -1.45 -16.17
N ASN A 139 0.73 -0.32 -16.87
CA ASN A 139 1.46 0.01 -18.09
C ASN A 139 2.71 0.81 -17.73
N VAL A 140 3.89 0.33 -18.12
CA VAL A 140 5.17 0.98 -17.77
C VAL A 140 5.26 2.40 -18.32
N GLY A 141 4.64 2.68 -19.47
CA GLY A 141 4.58 4.03 -20.03
C GLY A 141 3.80 5.04 -19.20
N GLU A 142 2.93 4.56 -18.29
CA GLU A 142 2.07 5.39 -17.44
C GLU A 142 2.51 5.44 -15.97
N ILE A 143 3.50 4.62 -15.60
CA ILE A 143 3.98 4.56 -14.21
C ILE A 143 4.73 5.84 -13.87
N LYS A 144 4.14 6.66 -12.98
CA LYS A 144 4.76 7.88 -12.45
C LYS A 144 5.58 7.62 -11.18
N ASN A 145 5.15 6.68 -10.34
CA ASN A 145 5.82 6.34 -9.08
C ASN A 145 5.75 4.83 -8.78
N ASN A 146 6.49 4.38 -7.76
CA ASN A 146 6.60 2.97 -7.40
C ASN A 146 5.46 2.43 -6.53
N ASN A 147 4.50 3.23 -6.15
CA ASN A 147 3.50 2.87 -5.14
C ASN A 147 2.78 1.52 -5.40
N ASP A 148 2.48 1.24 -6.66
CA ASP A 148 1.78 0.03 -7.06
C ASP A 148 2.69 -0.98 -7.78
N CYS A 149 4.00 -0.68 -7.93
CA CYS A 149 4.95 -1.52 -8.63
C CYS A 149 5.64 -2.52 -7.68
N GLY A 150 5.42 -3.81 -7.91
CA GLY A 150 6.05 -4.88 -7.12
C GLY A 150 7.45 -5.30 -7.59
N LEU A 151 8.09 -4.57 -8.50
CA LEU A 151 9.45 -4.85 -9.04
C LEU A 151 9.65 -6.31 -9.49
N CYS A 152 8.62 -6.93 -10.09
CA CYS A 152 8.68 -8.34 -10.53
C CYS A 152 9.46 -8.57 -11.83
N PHE A 153 9.90 -7.51 -12.53
CA PHE A 153 10.66 -7.51 -13.77
C PHE A 153 9.96 -8.15 -14.98
N GLU A 154 8.70 -8.56 -14.88
CA GLU A 154 8.00 -9.19 -16.01
C GLU A 154 7.80 -8.23 -17.18
N CYS A 155 7.58 -6.94 -16.92
CA CYS A 155 7.50 -5.91 -17.95
C CYS A 155 8.83 -5.74 -18.71
N LEU A 156 9.98 -5.93 -18.05
CA LEU A 156 11.29 -5.92 -18.70
C LEU A 156 11.43 -7.09 -19.70
N ARG A 157 10.95 -8.29 -19.32
CA ARG A 157 10.98 -9.50 -20.15
C ARG A 157 9.98 -9.44 -21.29
N SER A 158 8.83 -8.83 -21.07
CA SER A 158 7.72 -8.77 -22.03
C SER A 158 7.87 -7.67 -23.08
N CYS A 159 8.74 -6.66 -22.84
CA CYS A 159 8.87 -5.53 -23.75
C CYS A 159 9.59 -5.93 -25.06
N PRO A 160 8.92 -5.90 -26.24
CA PRO A 160 9.55 -6.28 -27.50
C PRO A 160 10.58 -5.26 -27.98
N TYR A 161 10.47 -4.02 -27.50
CA TYR A 161 11.33 -2.89 -27.92
C TYR A 161 12.51 -2.65 -26.98
N ASN A 162 12.72 -3.51 -25.95
CA ASN A 162 13.72 -3.30 -24.89
C ASN A 162 13.68 -1.89 -24.27
N ASN A 163 12.48 -1.29 -24.24
CA ASN A 163 12.28 0.08 -23.79
C ASN A 163 12.08 0.21 -22.28
N VAL A 164 12.07 -0.90 -21.54
CA VAL A 164 11.98 -0.91 -20.06
C VAL A 164 13.36 -1.09 -19.48
N THR A 165 13.67 -0.33 -18.45
CA THR A 165 14.97 -0.43 -17.76
C THR A 165 14.85 -0.17 -16.27
N LEU A 166 15.85 -0.60 -15.52
CA LEU A 166 16.00 -0.34 -14.11
C LEU A 166 16.77 0.98 -13.94
N TYR A 167 16.16 1.94 -13.27
CA TYR A 167 16.77 3.21 -12.92
C TYR A 167 17.18 3.22 -11.46
N ARG A 168 18.38 3.75 -11.23
CA ARG A 168 18.82 4.17 -9.89
C ARG A 168 18.46 5.64 -9.71
N ARG A 169 17.89 5.97 -8.55
CA ARG A 169 17.44 7.32 -8.20
C ARG A 169 17.79 7.64 -6.75
N PRO A 170 17.79 8.92 -6.35
CA PRO A 170 17.97 9.29 -4.95
C PRO A 170 16.89 8.68 -4.07
N PHE A 171 17.24 8.38 -2.81
CA PHE A 171 16.27 7.97 -1.80
C PHE A 171 15.21 9.06 -1.61
N ALA A 172 13.94 8.66 -1.43
CA ALA A 172 12.80 9.55 -1.24
C ALA A 172 12.59 10.60 -2.35
N SER A 173 12.98 10.30 -3.59
CA SER A 173 12.79 11.21 -4.73
C SER A 173 11.35 11.36 -5.22
N GLU A 174 10.46 10.41 -4.86
CA GLU A 174 9.04 10.44 -5.23
C GLU A 174 8.19 10.79 -4.01
N THR A 175 7.97 12.08 -3.77
CA THR A 175 7.13 12.58 -2.66
C THR A 175 5.70 12.92 -3.10
N ASP A 176 5.38 12.76 -4.38
CA ASP A 176 4.05 13.10 -4.90
C ASP A 176 2.96 12.22 -4.31
N VAL A 177 1.91 12.86 -3.82
CA VAL A 177 0.69 12.22 -3.30
C VAL A 177 -0.41 12.33 -4.33
N ARG A 178 -1.01 11.21 -4.74
CA ARG A 178 -1.96 11.15 -5.86
C ARG A 178 -3.35 11.63 -5.48
N ASN A 179 -3.81 11.26 -4.30
CA ASN A 179 -5.17 11.54 -3.84
C ASN A 179 -5.26 11.62 -2.31
N TYR A 180 -6.40 12.10 -1.81
CA TYR A 180 -6.64 12.23 -0.38
C TYR A 180 -6.54 10.91 0.38
N ALA A 181 -7.05 9.81 -0.17
CA ALA A 181 -6.97 8.52 0.51
C ALA A 181 -5.53 8.06 0.73
N GLU A 182 -4.62 8.36 -0.21
CA GLU A 182 -3.19 8.13 -0.04
C GLU A 182 -2.60 9.08 1.01
N ALA A 183 -2.98 10.36 1.00
CA ALA A 183 -2.56 11.33 2.02
C ALA A 183 -2.94 10.87 3.43
N TRP A 184 -4.19 10.49 3.64
CA TRP A 184 -4.65 9.96 4.92
C TRP A 184 -3.92 8.67 5.30
N GLY A 185 -3.65 7.78 4.33
CA GLY A 185 -2.85 6.57 4.57
C GLY A 185 -1.47 6.88 5.13
N ILE A 186 -0.77 7.88 4.57
CA ILE A 186 0.54 8.33 5.05
C ILE A 186 0.44 8.89 6.48
N ILE A 187 -0.54 9.78 6.72
CA ILE A 187 -0.74 10.41 8.02
C ILE A 187 -1.05 9.35 9.08
N VAL A 188 -1.93 8.39 8.76
CA VAL A 188 -2.27 7.28 9.66
C VAL A 188 -1.04 6.44 10.00
N VAL A 189 -0.24 6.05 8.99
CA VAL A 189 0.98 5.26 9.21
C VAL A 189 1.98 6.03 10.07
N PHE A 190 2.14 7.34 9.85
CA PHE A 190 2.99 8.22 10.64
C PHE A 190 2.48 8.33 12.08
N THR A 191 1.18 8.57 12.27
CA THR A 191 0.54 8.69 13.58
C THR A 191 0.67 7.40 14.38
N LEU A 192 0.44 6.25 13.74
CA LEU A 192 0.58 4.96 14.40
C LEU A 192 2.02 4.67 14.82
N ALA A 193 3.03 5.11 14.06
CA ALA A 193 4.42 5.00 14.50
C ALA A 193 4.65 5.72 15.83
N ILE A 194 4.11 6.94 15.99
CA ILE A 194 4.19 7.70 17.23
C ILE A 194 3.40 7.00 18.35
N VAL A 195 2.14 6.66 18.09
CA VAL A 195 1.27 6.02 19.10
C VAL A 195 1.86 4.69 19.58
N TYR A 196 2.36 3.87 18.68
CA TYR A 196 2.96 2.59 19.04
C TYR A 196 4.28 2.75 19.79
N SER A 197 5.11 3.71 19.41
CA SER A 197 6.32 4.03 20.17
C SER A 197 5.99 4.42 21.61
N LEU A 198 4.88 5.15 21.81
CA LEU A 198 4.42 5.47 23.16
C LEU A 198 3.81 4.26 23.88
N LEU A 199 2.92 3.49 23.24
CA LEU A 199 2.19 2.39 23.88
C LEU A 199 3.06 1.17 24.20
N TYR A 200 4.09 0.90 23.39
CA TYR A 200 4.91 -0.30 23.52
C TYR A 200 6.29 -0.05 24.15
N GLN A 201 6.63 1.19 24.47
CA GLN A 201 7.89 1.56 25.07
C GLN A 201 7.70 2.31 26.38
N GLY A 202 8.56 2.02 27.37
CA GLY A 202 8.64 2.75 28.62
C GLY A 202 7.44 2.63 29.55
N HIS A 203 7.13 3.70 30.25
CA HIS A 203 6.10 3.75 31.32
C HIS A 203 4.66 3.59 30.83
N TRP A 204 4.41 3.75 29.51
CA TRP A 204 3.08 3.68 28.91
C TRP A 204 2.59 2.25 28.64
N LEU A 205 3.42 1.24 28.87
CA LEU A 205 3.03 -0.18 28.81
C LEU A 205 1.79 -0.49 29.66
N VAL A 206 1.62 0.23 30.76
CA VAL A 206 0.46 0.10 31.64
C VAL A 206 -0.85 0.40 30.88
N ILE A 207 -0.88 1.39 30.01
CA ILE A 207 -2.07 1.72 29.21
C ILE A 207 -2.41 0.55 28.27
N ARG A 208 -1.42 -0.04 27.61
CA ARG A 208 -1.61 -1.21 26.76
C ARG A 208 -2.30 -2.34 27.51
N ASP A 209 -1.86 -2.61 28.74
CA ASP A 209 -2.39 -3.71 29.53
C ASP A 209 -3.81 -3.42 30.04
N TYR A 210 -4.14 -2.16 30.33
CA TYR A 210 -5.51 -1.76 30.68
C TYR A 210 -6.49 -1.82 29.50
N VAL A 211 -6.02 -1.57 28.28
CA VAL A 211 -6.82 -1.58 27.05
C VAL A 211 -6.98 -3.00 26.48
N ASN A 212 -6.25 -3.99 26.98
CA ASN A 212 -6.37 -5.37 26.53
C ASN A 212 -7.72 -5.96 26.98
N ILE A 213 -8.58 -6.26 25.98
CA ILE A 213 -9.94 -6.79 26.23
C ILE A 213 -9.91 -8.16 26.89
N LEU A 214 -8.94 -8.99 26.54
CA LEU A 214 -8.91 -10.40 26.98
C LEU A 214 -8.59 -10.54 28.44
N ASP A 215 -7.63 -9.75 28.94
CA ASP A 215 -7.19 -9.85 30.34
C ASP A 215 -8.14 -9.13 31.29
N LYS A 216 -8.58 -7.95 30.91
CA LYS A 216 -9.34 -7.05 31.81
C LYS A 216 -10.83 -7.04 31.51
N LYS A 217 -11.29 -7.52 30.34
CA LYS A 217 -12.70 -7.47 29.85
C LYS A 217 -13.32 -6.07 29.90
N ASN A 218 -12.50 -5.02 29.85
CA ASN A 218 -12.91 -3.61 29.92
C ASN A 218 -13.28 -3.09 28.53
N TRP A 219 -14.46 -3.43 28.05
CA TRP A 219 -14.95 -2.99 26.73
C TRP A 219 -15.06 -1.47 26.60
N ASP A 220 -15.40 -0.78 27.69
CA ASP A 220 -15.54 0.68 27.71
C ASP A 220 -14.21 1.38 27.45
N LEU A 221 -13.14 0.96 28.13
CA LEU A 221 -11.80 1.52 27.95
C LEU A 221 -11.25 1.21 26.55
N PHE A 222 -11.51 0.02 26.04
CA PHE A 222 -11.14 -0.32 24.68
C PHE A 222 -11.90 0.51 23.65
N GLY A 223 -13.20 0.75 23.86
CA GLY A 223 -14.00 1.64 23.01
C GLY A 223 -13.47 3.06 22.99
N ILE A 224 -13.11 3.61 24.17
CA ILE A 224 -12.47 4.93 24.30
C ILE A 224 -11.13 4.95 23.55
N TYR A 225 -10.31 3.92 23.70
CA TYR A 225 -9.02 3.81 22.99
C TYR A 225 -9.20 3.85 21.47
N ILE A 226 -10.13 3.05 20.92
CA ILE A 226 -10.42 3.07 19.47
C ILE A 226 -10.87 4.45 19.04
N LEU A 227 -11.80 5.08 19.77
CA LEU A 227 -12.32 6.40 19.46
C LEU A 227 -11.19 7.43 19.43
N VAL A 228 -10.33 7.45 20.45
CA VAL A 228 -9.18 8.35 20.53
C VAL A 228 -8.21 8.08 19.37
N LEU A 229 -7.85 6.82 19.13
CA LEU A 229 -6.93 6.44 18.06
C LEU A 229 -7.43 6.90 16.69
N TRP A 230 -8.72 6.67 16.39
CA TRP A 230 -9.32 7.07 15.12
C TRP A 230 -9.46 8.59 15.00
N THR A 231 -9.86 9.28 16.07
CA THR A 231 -9.96 10.75 16.09
C THR A 231 -8.59 11.39 15.90
N VAL A 232 -7.58 10.93 16.59
CA VAL A 232 -6.19 11.43 16.42
C VAL A 232 -5.70 11.18 15.01
N SER A 233 -5.89 9.99 14.48
CA SER A 233 -5.34 9.60 13.18
C SER A 233 -6.07 10.22 11.99
N LEU A 234 -7.39 10.36 12.05
CA LEU A 234 -8.22 10.81 10.92
C LEU A 234 -8.59 12.29 10.97
N VAL A 235 -8.57 12.92 12.15
CA VAL A 235 -9.01 14.30 12.31
C VAL A 235 -7.91 15.19 12.85
N ILE A 236 -7.34 14.89 14.01
CA ILE A 236 -6.40 15.78 14.69
C ILE A 236 -5.11 15.96 13.90
N MET A 237 -4.45 14.87 13.53
CA MET A 237 -3.17 14.92 12.81
C MET A 237 -3.30 15.54 11.41
N PRO A 238 -4.29 15.17 10.57
CA PRO A 238 -4.51 15.86 9.31
C PRO A 238 -4.77 17.36 9.48
N SER A 239 -5.53 17.76 10.50
CA SER A 239 -5.85 19.17 10.80
C SER A 239 -4.61 19.96 11.19
N ILE A 240 -3.74 19.38 12.03
CA ILE A 240 -2.47 20.00 12.43
C ILE A 240 -1.58 20.20 11.19
N ILE A 241 -1.43 19.17 10.36
CA ILE A 241 -0.59 19.24 9.16
C ILE A 241 -1.15 20.27 8.18
N TYR A 242 -2.48 20.31 7.99
CA TYR A 242 -3.12 21.31 7.15
C TYR A 242 -2.88 22.74 7.67
N PHE A 243 -3.10 22.96 8.96
CA PHE A 243 -2.88 24.26 9.59
C PHE A 243 -1.44 24.74 9.45
N LEU A 244 -0.46 23.86 9.74
CA LEU A 244 0.96 24.17 9.56
C LEU A 244 1.32 24.45 8.09
N SER A 245 0.71 23.72 7.16
CA SER A 245 0.91 23.98 5.71
C SER A 245 0.38 25.36 5.30
N VAL A 246 -0.77 25.77 5.82
CA VAL A 246 -1.34 27.11 5.54
C VAL A 246 -0.51 28.20 6.16
N LEU A 247 -0.03 28.00 7.41
CA LEU A 247 0.89 28.95 8.05
C LEU A 247 2.19 29.11 7.24
N GLY A 248 2.75 28.02 6.76
CA GLY A 248 3.95 28.06 5.91
C GLY A 248 3.75 28.85 4.63
N ILE A 249 2.60 28.71 3.95
CA ILE A 249 2.27 29.54 2.77
C ILE A 249 2.21 31.02 3.12
N LYS A 250 1.50 31.36 4.20
CA LYS A 250 1.34 32.77 4.61
C LYS A 250 2.68 33.40 4.99
N SER A 251 3.57 32.66 5.66
CA SER A 251 4.88 33.18 6.05
C SER A 251 5.87 33.32 4.89
N SER A 252 5.76 32.45 3.86
CA SER A 252 6.67 32.45 2.72
C SER A 252 6.29 33.43 1.62
N GLY A 253 5.07 33.99 1.64
CA GLY A 253 4.57 34.89 0.60
C GLY A 253 4.37 34.24 -0.77
N ILE A 254 4.51 32.90 -0.87
CA ILE A 254 4.34 32.15 -2.09
C ILE A 254 2.85 31.92 -2.34
N GLY A 255 2.30 32.45 -3.44
CA GLY A 255 0.92 32.26 -3.85
C GLY A 255 0.61 30.82 -4.32
N SER A 256 0.73 29.83 -3.44
CA SER A 256 0.39 28.45 -3.74
C SER A 256 -0.98 28.07 -3.21
N ASP A 257 -1.68 27.17 -3.92
CA ASP A 257 -2.96 26.63 -3.47
C ASP A 257 -2.77 25.78 -2.18
N SER A 258 -3.60 26.03 -1.17
CA SER A 258 -3.57 25.36 0.13
C SER A 258 -3.65 23.84 0.01
N LYS A 259 -4.45 23.34 -0.95
CA LYS A 259 -4.58 21.91 -1.22
C LYS A 259 -3.26 21.30 -1.71
N ASN A 260 -2.62 21.96 -2.66
CA ASN A 260 -1.37 21.47 -3.23
C ASN A 260 -0.23 21.50 -2.20
N SER A 261 -0.20 22.53 -1.37
CA SER A 261 0.76 22.63 -0.27
C SER A 261 0.55 21.54 0.78
N PHE A 262 -0.69 21.27 1.18
CA PHE A 262 -1.00 20.16 2.08
C PHE A 262 -0.52 18.81 1.52
N MET A 263 -0.81 18.52 0.25
CA MET A 263 -0.37 17.27 -0.40
C MET A 263 1.16 17.13 -0.43
N LYS A 264 1.88 18.22 -0.71
CA LYS A 264 3.35 18.25 -0.67
C LYS A 264 3.89 18.05 0.75
N SER A 265 3.28 18.70 1.74
CA SER A 265 3.67 18.55 3.15
C SER A 265 3.48 17.11 3.62
N VAL A 266 2.35 16.47 3.27
CA VAL A 266 2.11 15.07 3.58
C VAL A 266 3.13 14.18 2.86
N GLY A 267 3.45 14.46 1.60
CA GLY A 267 4.47 13.73 0.85
C GLY A 267 5.84 13.76 1.53
N SER A 268 6.23 14.88 2.13
CA SER A 268 7.50 15.00 2.87
C SER A 268 7.53 14.21 4.20
N LEU A 269 6.39 13.83 4.76
CA LEU A 269 6.32 12.97 5.94
C LEU A 269 6.68 11.49 5.66
N PHE A 270 6.70 11.07 4.41
CA PHE A 270 7.01 9.69 4.02
C PHE A 270 8.36 9.17 4.54
N PRO A 271 9.49 9.84 4.22
CA PRO A 271 10.78 9.38 4.69
C PRO A 271 10.86 9.39 6.22
N LEU A 272 10.25 10.40 6.85
CA LEU A 272 10.20 10.51 8.30
C LEU A 272 9.41 9.37 8.94
N GLY A 273 8.23 9.04 8.39
CA GLY A 273 7.42 7.91 8.84
C GLY A 273 8.17 6.58 8.73
N LEU A 274 8.91 6.36 7.64
CA LEU A 274 9.75 5.18 7.49
C LEU A 274 10.83 5.10 8.58
N MET A 275 11.53 6.20 8.84
CA MET A 275 12.56 6.24 9.88
C MET A 275 12.01 6.00 11.27
N LEU A 276 10.82 6.53 11.59
CA LEU A 276 10.13 6.27 12.86
C LEU A 276 9.77 4.79 13.03
N TRP A 277 9.26 4.13 11.97
CA TRP A 277 8.97 2.71 12.02
C TRP A 277 10.22 1.86 12.17
N ILE A 278 11.31 2.20 11.49
CA ILE A 278 12.59 1.54 11.65
C ILE A 278 13.09 1.69 13.08
N ALA A 279 13.07 2.92 13.63
CA ALA A 279 13.49 3.19 14.99
C ALA A 279 12.62 2.46 16.04
N PHE A 280 11.33 2.27 15.76
CA PHE A 280 10.42 1.49 16.61
C PHE A 280 10.73 -0.01 16.62
N VAL A 281 11.12 -0.57 15.47
CA VAL A 281 11.36 -2.02 15.32
C VAL A 281 12.76 -2.44 15.75
N ILE A 282 13.73 -1.54 15.63
CA ILE A 282 15.12 -1.81 16.06
C ILE A 282 15.25 -1.38 17.52
N PRO A 283 15.43 -2.32 18.46
CA PRO A 283 15.57 -2.02 19.90
C PRO A 283 16.88 -1.30 20.21
#